data_0c9bc69e4554b680ce7ee9c4fafa2ac9
#
_entry.id   0c9bc69e4554b680ce7ee9c4fafa2ac9
#
_cell.length_a   1.000
_cell.length_b   1.000
_cell.length_c   1.000
_cell.angle_alpha   90.00
_cell.angle_beta   90.00
_cell.angle_gamma   90.00
#
_symmetry.space_group_name_H-M   'P 1'
#
loop_
_entity.id
_entity.type
_entity.pdbx_description
1 polymer ?
#
loop_
_entity_poly.entity_id
_entity_poly.type
_entity_poly.pdbx_seq_one_letter_code
_entity_poly.pdbx_strand_id
1 'polypeptide(L)'
;MDVPLTRADSGARRTRLSAFMEPDEELVARTLDGDVTAFETLVRRHRGLVHRVVARVIGRNEAEDVTQDVFLRAFHRLGQFRGDAPFRAWLLRIAHNTALSSRAGRDNENDALFEEAADSMPSSSRTPAHALEDSERRERLTLKLQQIRQAHRTVIVLRDLEGLSYEEIAAVTETPLGSVKGRLFRARQELIEVLRHNTYDWELPDERASSA
;
A
#
# COMPACT_ATOMS: atom_id res chain seq x y z
N MET A 1 21.78 -14.10 -47.08
CA MET A 1 22.55 -13.48 -45.96
C MET A 1 21.68 -13.60 -44.73
N ASP A 2 21.87 -14.70 -43.97
CA ASP A 2 21.14 -14.94 -42.73
C ASP A 2 21.82 -14.21 -41.59
N VAL A 3 21.05 -13.37 -40.91
CA VAL A 3 21.49 -12.70 -39.67
C VAL A 3 21.13 -13.64 -38.52
N PRO A 4 22.07 -14.10 -37.66
CA PRO A 4 21.76 -14.95 -36.54
C PRO A 4 21.10 -14.14 -35.44
N LEU A 5 19.86 -14.47 -35.07
CA LEU A 5 19.15 -14.00 -33.90
C LEU A 5 19.92 -14.43 -32.63
N THR A 6 20.43 -13.47 -31.92
CA THR A 6 21.29 -13.61 -30.74
C THR A 6 20.56 -14.32 -29.60
N ARG A 7 21.16 -15.40 -29.13
CA ARG A 7 20.75 -16.32 -28.05
C ARG A 7 20.78 -15.69 -26.63
N ALA A 8 21.05 -14.37 -26.51
CA ALA A 8 21.25 -13.69 -25.23
C ALA A 8 19.97 -13.26 -24.54
N ASP A 9 18.84 -13.14 -25.27
CA ASP A 9 17.60 -12.58 -24.68
C ASP A 9 16.73 -13.61 -23.93
N SER A 10 16.91 -14.90 -24.21
CA SER A 10 16.13 -15.98 -23.57
C SER A 10 16.58 -16.26 -22.11
N GLY A 11 17.85 -16.04 -21.79
CA GLY A 11 18.40 -16.21 -20.45
C GLY A 11 17.89 -15.16 -19.46
N ALA A 12 17.91 -13.90 -19.87
CA ALA A 12 17.45 -12.79 -19.05
C ALA A 12 15.93 -12.85 -18.74
N ARG A 13 15.12 -13.35 -19.69
CA ARG A 13 13.68 -13.57 -19.47
C ARG A 13 13.40 -14.73 -18.52
N ARG A 14 14.13 -15.84 -18.62
CA ARG A 14 14.00 -16.97 -17.68
C ARG A 14 14.38 -16.60 -16.26
N THR A 15 15.47 -15.87 -16.07
CA THR A 15 15.92 -15.41 -14.76
C THR A 15 14.91 -14.43 -14.14
N ARG A 16 14.29 -13.55 -14.94
CA ARG A 16 13.24 -12.62 -14.46
C ARG A 16 11.95 -13.35 -14.05
N LEU A 17 11.51 -14.36 -14.79
CA LEU A 17 10.32 -15.15 -14.45
C LEU A 17 10.56 -16.04 -13.22
N SER A 18 11.73 -16.64 -13.07
CA SER A 18 12.09 -17.42 -11.90
C SER A 18 12.12 -16.56 -10.62
N ALA A 19 12.70 -15.36 -10.68
CA ALA A 19 12.75 -14.45 -9.56
C ALA A 19 11.35 -13.94 -9.11
N PHE A 20 10.35 -13.95 -10.00
CA PHE A 20 8.96 -13.61 -9.65
C PHE A 20 8.22 -14.73 -8.88
N MET A 21 8.68 -15.97 -9.01
CA MET A 21 8.11 -17.15 -8.33
C MET A 21 8.84 -17.52 -7.03
N GLU A 22 10.01 -16.94 -6.79
CA GLU A 22 10.81 -17.18 -5.59
C GLU A 22 10.13 -16.58 -4.35
N PRO A 23 10.02 -17.30 -3.22
CA PRO A 23 9.46 -16.76 -1.98
C PRO A 23 10.22 -15.52 -1.48
N ASP A 24 9.53 -14.62 -0.79
CA ASP A 24 10.14 -13.40 -0.26
C ASP A 24 11.26 -13.74 0.75
N GLU A 25 11.08 -14.78 1.54
CA GLU A 25 12.06 -15.26 2.54
C GLU A 25 13.37 -15.69 1.90
N GLU A 26 13.32 -16.30 0.70
CA GLU A 26 14.50 -16.71 -0.04
C GLU A 26 15.22 -15.50 -0.63
N LEU A 27 14.47 -14.52 -1.16
CA LEU A 27 15.02 -13.24 -1.62
C LEU A 27 15.68 -12.47 -0.47
N VAL A 28 15.09 -12.50 0.73
CA VAL A 28 15.68 -11.91 1.94
C VAL A 28 17.00 -12.58 2.28
N ALA A 29 17.06 -13.93 2.32
CA ALA A 29 18.27 -14.68 2.62
C ALA A 29 19.39 -14.32 1.64
N ARG A 30 19.11 -14.35 0.34
CA ARG A 30 20.08 -13.97 -0.70
C ARG A 30 20.56 -12.52 -0.56
N THR A 31 19.66 -11.61 -0.19
CA THR A 31 20.05 -10.20 0.02
C THR A 31 21.02 -10.08 1.20
N LEU A 32 20.78 -10.82 2.29
CA LEU A 32 21.67 -10.84 3.45
C LEU A 32 23.04 -11.47 3.13
N ASP A 33 23.08 -12.38 2.16
CA ASP A 33 24.32 -12.95 1.62
C ASP A 33 25.04 -12.04 0.62
N GLY A 34 24.52 -10.80 0.40
CA GLY A 34 25.15 -9.78 -0.44
C GLY A 34 24.58 -9.65 -1.86
N ASP A 35 23.56 -10.41 -2.24
CA ASP A 35 22.90 -10.29 -3.54
C ASP A 35 21.91 -9.12 -3.58
N VAL A 36 22.39 -7.97 -4.00
CA VAL A 36 21.58 -6.74 -4.12
C VAL A 36 20.42 -6.92 -5.12
N THR A 37 20.57 -7.78 -6.12
CA THR A 37 19.52 -7.99 -7.15
C THR A 37 18.29 -8.70 -6.57
N ALA A 38 18.49 -9.51 -5.51
CA ALA A 38 17.39 -10.09 -4.75
C ALA A 38 16.56 -9.02 -4.04
N PHE A 39 17.21 -8.01 -3.45
CA PHE A 39 16.49 -6.86 -2.86
C PHE A 39 15.75 -6.03 -3.91
N GLU A 40 16.35 -5.76 -5.06
CA GLU A 40 15.65 -5.07 -6.17
C GLU A 40 14.38 -5.82 -6.58
N THR A 41 14.38 -7.15 -6.50
CA THR A 41 13.21 -7.98 -6.79
C THR A 41 12.13 -7.80 -5.72
N LEU A 42 12.50 -7.75 -4.42
CA LEU A 42 11.58 -7.41 -3.32
C LEU A 42 10.98 -6.01 -3.50
N VAL A 43 11.81 -5.01 -3.82
CA VAL A 43 11.33 -3.64 -4.10
C VAL A 43 10.30 -3.66 -5.23
N ARG A 44 10.62 -4.24 -6.36
CA ARG A 44 9.75 -4.31 -7.54
C ARG A 44 8.42 -5.02 -7.24
N ARG A 45 8.44 -6.07 -6.42
CA ARG A 45 7.26 -6.84 -6.01
C ARG A 45 6.35 -6.05 -5.08
N HIS A 46 6.91 -5.34 -4.13
CA HIS A 46 6.16 -4.71 -3.03
C HIS A 46 5.97 -3.20 -3.15
N ARG A 47 6.70 -2.49 -4.05
CA ARG A 47 6.62 -1.04 -4.19
C ARG A 47 5.19 -0.55 -4.42
N GLY A 48 4.45 -1.20 -5.31
CA GLY A 48 3.06 -0.82 -5.59
C GLY A 48 2.14 -0.97 -4.38
N LEU A 49 2.33 -2.01 -3.56
CA LEU A 49 1.57 -2.21 -2.32
C LEU A 49 1.91 -1.11 -1.30
N VAL A 50 3.20 -0.89 -1.04
CA VAL A 50 3.66 0.12 -0.07
C VAL A 50 3.16 1.51 -0.47
N HIS A 51 3.36 1.90 -1.73
CA HIS A 51 2.91 3.19 -2.24
C HIS A 51 1.40 3.39 -2.08
N ARG A 52 0.57 2.38 -2.43
CA ARG A 52 -0.89 2.48 -2.25
C ARG A 52 -1.29 2.66 -0.79
N VAL A 53 -0.68 1.89 0.12
CA VAL A 53 -0.97 2.02 1.56
C VAL A 53 -0.55 3.40 2.07
N VAL A 54 0.65 3.85 1.76
CA VAL A 54 1.16 5.15 2.17
C VAL A 54 0.28 6.28 1.63
N ALA A 55 0.00 6.29 0.31
CA ALA A 55 -0.82 7.31 -0.34
C ALA A 55 -2.22 7.43 0.28
N ARG A 56 -2.82 6.30 0.66
CA ARG A 56 -4.15 6.30 1.30
C ARG A 56 -4.10 6.72 2.77
N VAL A 57 -2.99 6.47 3.47
CA VAL A 57 -2.84 6.81 4.90
C VAL A 57 -2.45 8.26 5.12
N ILE A 58 -1.49 8.80 4.35
CA ILE A 58 -0.97 10.16 4.56
C ILE A 58 -1.28 11.15 3.43
N GLY A 59 -1.80 10.67 2.30
CA GLY A 59 -2.04 11.47 1.10
C GLY A 59 -1.03 11.19 -0.01
N ARG A 60 -1.31 11.69 -1.23
CA ARG A 60 -0.51 11.38 -2.43
C ARG A 60 0.79 12.17 -2.52
N ASN A 61 0.79 13.42 -2.07
CA ASN A 61 1.91 14.34 -2.25
C ASN A 61 3.23 13.83 -1.68
N GLU A 62 3.17 13.06 -0.61
CA GLU A 62 4.35 12.51 0.09
C GLU A 62 4.56 11.02 -0.14
N ALA A 63 3.61 10.39 -0.84
CA ALA A 63 3.59 8.93 -0.92
C ALA A 63 4.84 8.37 -1.59
N GLU A 64 5.41 9.06 -2.57
CA GLU A 64 6.61 8.61 -3.26
C GLU A 64 7.83 8.70 -2.35
N ASP A 65 8.06 9.85 -1.71
CA ASP A 65 9.21 10.06 -0.83
C ASP A 65 9.18 9.11 0.37
N VAL A 66 8.00 8.98 0.99
CA VAL A 66 7.83 8.04 2.10
C VAL A 66 7.99 6.58 1.64
N THR A 67 7.56 6.24 0.42
CA THR A 67 7.78 4.91 -0.14
C THR A 67 9.26 4.61 -0.32
N GLN A 68 10.05 5.56 -0.83
CA GLN A 68 11.50 5.41 -0.95
C GLN A 68 12.15 5.24 0.42
N ASP A 69 11.77 6.05 1.40
CA ASP A 69 12.26 5.98 2.79
C ASP A 69 11.96 4.60 3.42
N VAL A 70 10.77 4.05 3.17
CA VAL A 70 10.39 2.72 3.63
C VAL A 70 11.35 1.65 3.12
N PHE A 71 11.70 1.66 1.83
CA PHE A 71 12.61 0.67 1.28
C PHE A 71 14.05 0.86 1.73
N LEU A 72 14.52 2.09 1.91
CA LEU A 72 15.83 2.37 2.52
C LEU A 72 15.89 1.82 3.94
N ARG A 73 14.87 2.09 4.76
CA ARG A 73 14.77 1.57 6.13
C ARG A 73 14.64 0.04 6.15
N ALA A 74 13.88 -0.54 5.22
CA ALA A 74 13.74 -1.98 5.08
C ALA A 74 15.08 -2.62 4.76
N PHE A 75 15.87 -2.07 3.83
CA PHE A 75 17.19 -2.56 3.50
C PHE A 75 18.12 -2.55 4.71
N HIS A 76 18.20 -1.44 5.43
CA HIS A 76 19.04 -1.31 6.63
C HIS A 76 18.61 -2.21 7.79
N ARG A 77 17.33 -2.58 7.85
CA ARG A 77 16.77 -3.42 8.91
C ARG A 77 16.52 -4.87 8.49
N LEU A 78 16.94 -5.25 7.29
CA LEU A 78 16.62 -6.56 6.72
C LEU A 78 17.12 -7.71 7.59
N GLY A 79 18.30 -7.56 8.23
CA GLY A 79 18.83 -8.52 9.20
C GLY A 79 17.99 -8.68 10.48
N GLN A 80 17.01 -7.83 10.71
CA GLN A 80 16.05 -7.94 11.83
C GLN A 80 14.77 -8.70 11.44
N PHE A 81 14.60 -9.03 10.17
CA PHE A 81 13.48 -9.85 9.71
C PHE A 81 13.71 -11.31 10.15
N ARG A 82 12.83 -11.82 11.04
CA ARG A 82 12.96 -13.16 11.65
C ARG A 82 12.09 -14.22 10.98
N GLY A 83 11.21 -13.83 10.04
CA GLY A 83 10.27 -14.76 9.42
C GLY A 83 9.05 -15.11 10.30
N ASP A 84 8.86 -14.47 11.47
CA ASP A 84 7.72 -14.72 12.37
C ASP A 84 6.39 -14.29 11.77
N ALA A 85 6.42 -13.46 10.72
CA ALA A 85 5.28 -13.01 9.92
C ALA A 85 5.71 -12.90 8.46
N PRO A 86 4.76 -12.91 7.49
CA PRO A 86 5.08 -12.70 6.08
C PRO A 86 5.87 -11.40 5.86
N PHE A 87 6.84 -11.43 4.94
CA PHE A 87 7.69 -10.27 4.62
C PHE A 87 6.84 -9.02 4.32
N ARG A 88 5.72 -9.17 3.61
CA ARG A 88 4.80 -8.07 3.32
C ARG A 88 4.27 -7.38 4.60
N ALA A 89 3.97 -8.13 5.64
CA ALA A 89 3.46 -7.58 6.90
C ALA A 89 4.57 -6.83 7.65
N TRP A 90 5.79 -7.37 7.69
CA TRP A 90 6.96 -6.71 8.24
C TRP A 90 7.28 -5.40 7.50
N LEU A 91 7.24 -5.41 6.16
CA LEU A 91 7.47 -4.23 5.34
C LEU A 91 6.39 -3.17 5.56
N LEU A 92 5.12 -3.57 5.64
CA LEU A 92 4.00 -2.65 5.92
C LEU A 92 4.06 -2.07 7.34
N ARG A 93 4.63 -2.77 8.31
CA ARG A 93 4.93 -2.20 9.64
C ARG A 93 5.95 -1.06 9.53
N ILE A 94 7.01 -1.24 8.75
CA ILE A 94 7.97 -0.16 8.48
C ILE A 94 7.25 1.00 7.79
N ALA A 95 6.40 0.72 6.79
CA ALA A 95 5.64 1.74 6.07
C ALA A 95 4.69 2.51 7.00
N HIS A 96 3.96 1.81 7.88
CA HIS A 96 3.07 2.43 8.86
C HIS A 96 3.83 3.37 9.80
N ASN A 97 4.94 2.90 10.38
CA ASN A 97 5.75 3.69 11.32
C ASN A 97 6.42 4.89 10.62
N THR A 98 6.88 4.72 9.37
CA THR A 98 7.46 5.81 8.59
C THR A 98 6.41 6.88 8.25
N ALA A 99 5.21 6.46 7.83
CA ALA A 99 4.10 7.36 7.54
C ALA A 99 3.61 8.14 8.78
N LEU A 100 3.59 7.50 9.95
CA LEU A 100 3.26 8.18 11.21
C LEU A 100 4.32 9.24 11.56
N SER A 101 5.61 8.91 11.43
CA SER A 101 6.72 9.81 11.76
C SER A 101 6.80 11.01 10.82
N SER A 102 6.56 10.81 9.52
CA SER A 102 6.52 11.88 8.52
C SER A 102 5.46 12.93 8.86
N ARG A 103 4.29 12.49 9.32
CA ARG A 103 3.20 13.38 9.70
C ARG A 103 3.44 14.08 11.04
N ALA A 104 3.95 13.37 12.06
CA ALA A 104 4.24 13.96 13.36
C ALA A 104 5.31 15.08 13.29
N GLY A 105 6.24 14.99 12.35
CA GLY A 105 7.21 16.05 12.07
C GLY A 105 6.56 17.34 11.54
N ARG A 106 5.42 17.23 10.81
CA ARG A 106 4.71 18.37 10.22
C ARG A 106 3.66 19.00 11.08
N ASP A 107 2.99 18.22 11.92
CA ASP A 107 2.05 18.80 12.92
C ASP A 107 2.76 19.79 13.84
N ASN A 108 4.11 19.75 13.85
CA ASN A 108 4.98 20.74 14.51
C ASN A 108 5.43 21.91 13.59
N GLU A 109 5.28 21.83 12.29
CA GLU A 109 5.85 22.83 11.36
C GLU A 109 4.84 23.62 10.52
N ASN A 110 3.62 23.18 10.26
CA ASN A 110 2.70 24.03 9.49
C ASN A 110 1.23 23.61 9.53
N ASP A 111 0.44 24.53 10.02
CA ASP A 111 -0.95 24.77 9.70
C ASP A 111 -0.99 25.66 8.43
N ALA A 112 -0.78 25.11 7.23
CA ALA A 112 -1.06 25.83 5.97
C ALA A 112 -0.94 24.96 4.70
N LEU A 113 -1.98 25.12 3.88
CA LEU A 113 -2.05 24.96 2.43
C LEU A 113 -2.17 23.54 1.86
N PHE A 114 -3.42 23.21 1.53
CA PHE A 114 -3.77 22.19 0.54
C PHE A 114 -3.40 22.72 -0.85
N GLU A 115 -2.46 22.10 -1.52
CA GLU A 115 -2.27 22.23 -2.97
C GLU A 115 -2.51 20.89 -3.65
N GLU A 116 -3.41 20.92 -4.63
CA GLU A 116 -3.69 19.82 -5.55
C GLU A 116 -2.50 19.61 -6.48
N ALA A 117 -1.95 18.39 -6.49
CA ALA A 117 -1.13 17.95 -7.61
C ALA A 117 -1.60 16.56 -8.04
N ALA A 118 -2.23 16.51 -9.19
CA ALA A 118 -2.58 15.30 -9.89
C ALA A 118 -1.36 14.81 -10.67
N ASP A 119 -0.92 13.58 -10.37
CA ASP A 119 -0.18 12.82 -11.38
C ASP A 119 -0.53 11.33 -11.26
N SER A 120 -1.13 10.81 -12.32
CA SER A 120 -1.66 9.46 -12.40
C SER A 120 -0.72 8.60 -13.22
N MET A 121 -0.14 7.55 -12.62
CA MET A 121 0.49 6.49 -13.40
C MET A 121 -0.57 5.53 -13.95
N PRO A 122 -0.56 5.22 -15.26
CA PRO A 122 -1.54 4.34 -15.88
C PRO A 122 -1.24 2.88 -15.57
N SER A 123 -2.21 2.17 -14.99
CA SER A 123 -2.22 0.71 -14.90
C SER A 123 -3.02 0.14 -16.07
N SER A 124 -2.32 -0.65 -16.87
CA SER A 124 -2.69 -1.61 -17.94
C SER A 124 -4.15 -1.77 -18.39
N SER A 125 -4.34 -1.68 -19.72
CA SER A 125 -5.32 -2.36 -20.58
C SER A 125 -6.81 -2.33 -20.18
N ARG A 126 -7.39 -1.12 -20.08
CA ARG A 126 -8.82 -0.86 -20.20
C ARG A 126 -9.01 0.32 -21.15
N THR A 127 -10.21 0.43 -21.75
CA THR A 127 -10.51 1.59 -22.60
C THR A 127 -10.24 2.89 -21.84
N PRO A 128 -9.72 3.94 -22.48
CA PRO A 128 -9.33 5.17 -21.79
C PRO A 128 -10.41 5.78 -20.89
N ALA A 129 -11.69 5.67 -21.29
CA ALA A 129 -12.83 6.17 -20.49
C ALA A 129 -12.99 5.42 -19.16
N HIS A 130 -12.96 4.08 -19.16
CA HIS A 130 -13.07 3.28 -17.93
C HIS A 130 -11.83 3.42 -17.03
N ALA A 131 -10.66 3.63 -17.62
CA ALA A 131 -9.44 3.89 -16.83
C ALA A 131 -9.52 5.24 -16.10
N LEU A 132 -10.10 6.25 -16.73
CA LEU A 132 -10.33 7.57 -16.14
C LEU A 132 -11.35 7.51 -15.00
N GLU A 133 -12.50 6.86 -15.21
CA GLU A 133 -13.52 6.66 -14.16
C GLU A 133 -12.97 5.90 -12.94
N ASP A 134 -12.20 4.83 -13.17
CA ASP A 134 -11.55 4.09 -12.09
C ASP A 134 -10.51 4.92 -11.34
N SER A 135 -9.79 5.81 -12.03
CA SER A 135 -8.85 6.75 -11.42
C SER A 135 -9.56 7.77 -10.54
N GLU A 136 -10.61 8.40 -11.06
CA GLU A 136 -11.42 9.37 -10.32
C GLU A 136 -12.08 8.73 -9.08
N ARG A 137 -12.62 7.50 -9.20
CA ARG A 137 -13.19 6.76 -8.05
C ARG A 137 -12.15 6.51 -6.96
N ARG A 138 -10.93 6.10 -7.34
CA ARG A 138 -9.83 5.89 -6.38
C ARG A 138 -9.40 7.18 -5.70
N GLU A 139 -9.39 8.27 -6.43
CA GLU A 139 -9.05 9.58 -5.91
C GLU A 139 -10.10 10.07 -4.91
N ARG A 140 -11.38 10.02 -5.29
CA ARG A 140 -12.50 10.35 -4.40
C ARG A 140 -12.47 9.50 -3.12
N LEU A 141 -12.23 8.19 -3.23
CA LEU A 141 -12.08 7.32 -2.07
C LEU A 141 -10.92 7.76 -1.18
N THR A 142 -9.77 8.12 -1.76
CA THR A 142 -8.62 8.61 -1.00
C THR A 142 -8.96 9.88 -0.24
N LEU A 143 -9.64 10.85 -0.87
CA LEU A 143 -10.09 12.08 -0.22
C LEU A 143 -11.09 11.81 0.92
N LYS A 144 -12.00 10.85 0.77
CA LYS A 144 -12.94 10.45 1.84
C LYS A 144 -12.21 9.77 3.00
N LEU A 145 -11.24 8.92 2.70
CA LEU A 145 -10.40 8.30 3.71
C LEU A 145 -9.61 9.35 4.51
N GLN A 146 -9.21 10.46 3.91
CA GLN A 146 -8.51 11.54 4.63
C GLN A 146 -9.40 12.24 5.67
N GLN A 147 -10.72 12.14 5.58
CA GLN A 147 -11.67 12.75 6.52
C GLN A 147 -11.87 11.94 7.81
N ILE A 148 -11.49 10.67 7.83
CA ILE A 148 -11.57 9.83 9.05
C ILE A 148 -10.23 9.82 9.80
N ARG A 149 -10.28 9.51 11.10
CA ARG A 149 -9.09 9.46 11.96
C ARG A 149 -8.04 8.54 11.38
N GLN A 150 -6.78 8.94 11.43
CA GLN A 150 -5.68 8.18 10.84
C GLN A 150 -5.62 6.71 11.32
N ALA A 151 -5.79 6.45 12.62
CA ALA A 151 -5.79 5.09 13.15
C ALA A 151 -6.96 4.24 12.60
N HIS A 152 -8.11 4.84 12.28
CA HIS A 152 -9.25 4.18 11.65
C HIS A 152 -9.00 3.97 10.16
N ARG A 153 -8.47 4.97 9.47
CA ARG A 153 -8.07 4.91 8.06
C ARG A 153 -7.07 3.77 7.83
N THR A 154 -6.03 3.67 8.66
CA THR A 154 -5.02 2.63 8.54
C THR A 154 -5.65 1.23 8.56
N VAL A 155 -6.53 0.92 9.51
CA VAL A 155 -7.10 -0.43 9.60
C VAL A 155 -8.07 -0.74 8.44
N ILE A 156 -8.81 0.25 7.92
CA ILE A 156 -9.63 0.11 6.72
C ILE A 156 -8.75 -0.17 5.50
N VAL A 157 -7.70 0.62 5.28
CA VAL A 157 -6.79 0.44 4.17
C VAL A 157 -6.17 -0.94 4.19
N LEU A 158 -5.64 -1.37 5.33
CA LEU A 158 -4.99 -2.68 5.45
C LEU A 158 -5.99 -3.84 5.29
N ARG A 159 -7.20 -3.74 5.88
CA ARG A 159 -8.18 -4.83 5.85
C ARG A 159 -8.99 -4.86 4.57
N ASP A 160 -9.68 -3.75 4.27
CA ASP A 160 -10.75 -3.72 3.27
C ASP A 160 -10.20 -3.43 1.86
N LEU A 161 -9.04 -2.78 1.74
CA LEU A 161 -8.43 -2.45 0.45
C LEU A 161 -7.24 -3.35 0.09
N GLU A 162 -6.42 -3.75 1.05
CA GLU A 162 -5.23 -4.59 0.78
C GLU A 162 -5.38 -6.04 1.29
N GLY A 163 -6.50 -6.38 1.95
CA GLY A 163 -6.90 -7.75 2.28
C GLY A 163 -6.09 -8.45 3.38
N LEU A 164 -5.40 -7.69 4.27
CA LEU A 164 -4.64 -8.29 5.36
C LEU A 164 -5.55 -9.00 6.36
N SER A 165 -5.04 -10.06 6.99
CA SER A 165 -5.69 -10.71 8.13
C SER A 165 -5.69 -9.79 9.37
N TYR A 166 -6.51 -10.10 10.36
CA TYR A 166 -6.50 -9.35 11.62
C TYR A 166 -5.16 -9.49 12.35
N GLU A 167 -4.54 -10.65 12.26
CA GLU A 167 -3.23 -10.97 12.84
C GLU A 167 -2.13 -10.14 12.18
N GLU A 168 -2.14 -10.06 10.85
CA GLU A 168 -1.21 -9.20 10.10
C GLU A 168 -1.40 -7.73 10.44
N ILE A 169 -2.66 -7.26 10.57
CA ILE A 169 -2.93 -5.86 10.95
C ILE A 169 -2.45 -5.59 12.38
N ALA A 170 -2.64 -6.54 13.30
CA ALA A 170 -2.13 -6.42 14.67
C ALA A 170 -0.60 -6.29 14.68
N ALA A 171 0.09 -7.09 13.87
CA ALA A 171 1.54 -7.03 13.70
C ALA A 171 2.01 -5.72 13.04
N VAL A 172 1.30 -5.22 12.01
CA VAL A 172 1.60 -3.96 11.32
C VAL A 172 1.42 -2.75 12.24
N THR A 173 0.31 -2.71 12.99
CA THR A 173 -0.07 -1.56 13.83
C THR A 173 0.41 -1.67 15.27
N GLU A 174 1.11 -2.75 15.62
CA GLU A 174 1.62 -3.04 16.97
C GLU A 174 0.51 -2.94 18.04
N THR A 175 -0.70 -3.41 17.71
CA THR A 175 -1.85 -3.37 18.60
C THR A 175 -2.42 -4.77 18.87
N PRO A 176 -2.97 -5.04 20.06
CA PRO A 176 -3.59 -6.32 20.35
C PRO A 176 -4.71 -6.66 19.36
N LEU A 177 -4.84 -7.95 19.00
CA LEU A 177 -5.82 -8.45 18.04
C LEU A 177 -7.27 -8.03 18.36
N GLY A 178 -7.65 -8.09 19.64
CA GLY A 178 -8.98 -7.63 20.09
C GLY A 178 -9.22 -6.13 19.81
N SER A 179 -8.18 -5.32 19.95
CA SER A 179 -8.23 -3.88 19.65
C SER A 179 -8.39 -3.61 18.16
N VAL A 180 -7.78 -4.42 17.28
CA VAL A 180 -7.92 -4.31 15.81
C VAL A 180 -9.38 -4.50 15.42
N LYS A 181 -10.06 -5.55 15.92
CA LYS A 181 -11.48 -5.82 15.62
C LYS A 181 -12.39 -4.66 16.01
N GLY A 182 -12.25 -4.17 17.24
CA GLY A 182 -13.04 -3.03 17.72
C GLY A 182 -12.72 -1.73 16.98
N ARG A 183 -11.46 -1.50 16.63
CA ARG A 183 -11.04 -0.33 15.83
C ARG A 183 -11.63 -0.39 14.43
N LEU A 184 -11.59 -1.54 13.77
CA LEU A 184 -12.13 -1.71 12.41
C LEU A 184 -13.66 -1.50 12.39
N PHE A 185 -14.38 -2.00 13.39
CA PHE A 185 -15.81 -1.73 13.52
C PHE A 185 -16.10 -0.23 13.59
N ARG A 186 -15.46 0.50 14.52
CA ARG A 186 -15.62 1.94 14.63
C ARG A 186 -15.16 2.71 13.40
N ALA A 187 -14.10 2.25 12.75
CA ALA A 187 -13.58 2.85 11.54
C ALA A 187 -14.59 2.78 10.38
N ARG A 188 -15.25 1.65 10.21
CA ARG A 188 -16.31 1.49 9.20
C ARG A 188 -17.52 2.39 9.48
N GLN A 189 -17.91 2.53 10.75
CA GLN A 189 -19.00 3.45 11.12
C GLN A 189 -18.61 4.90 10.78
N GLU A 190 -17.40 5.32 11.13
CA GLU A 190 -16.92 6.67 10.80
C GLU A 190 -16.86 6.90 9.28
N LEU A 191 -16.44 5.92 8.49
CA LEU A 191 -16.45 6.01 7.03
C LEU A 191 -17.87 6.10 6.46
N ILE A 192 -18.81 5.32 6.99
CA ILE A 192 -20.23 5.38 6.59
C ILE A 192 -20.78 6.79 6.81
N GLU A 193 -20.50 7.40 7.97
CA GLU A 193 -20.94 8.77 8.24
C GLU A 193 -20.35 9.77 7.25
N VAL A 194 -19.04 9.65 6.93
CA VAL A 194 -18.40 10.50 5.91
C VAL A 194 -19.03 10.31 4.52
N LEU A 195 -19.42 9.08 4.17
CA LEU A 195 -20.07 8.78 2.89
C LEU A 195 -21.53 9.28 2.85
N ARG A 196 -22.27 9.21 3.95
CA ARG A 196 -23.66 9.71 4.05
C ARG A 196 -23.76 11.24 3.87
N HIS A 197 -22.78 11.97 4.34
CA HIS A 197 -22.70 13.44 4.18
C HIS A 197 -22.11 13.86 2.81
N ASN A 198 -22.06 12.94 1.87
CA ASN A 198 -21.46 13.19 0.57
C ASN A 198 -22.48 13.85 -0.39
N THR A 199 -22.08 14.96 -1.02
CA THR A 199 -22.86 15.67 -2.02
C THR A 199 -22.72 15.11 -3.45
N TYR A 200 -21.97 14.03 -3.63
CA TYR A 200 -21.82 13.34 -4.91
C TYR A 200 -22.78 12.15 -4.99
N ASP A 201 -23.39 11.92 -6.15
CA ASP A 201 -24.41 10.90 -6.47
C ASP A 201 -23.92 9.45 -6.29
N TRP A 202 -23.60 9.08 -5.07
CA TRP A 202 -23.38 7.69 -4.68
C TRP A 202 -24.60 7.24 -3.87
N GLU A 203 -25.54 6.60 -4.52
CA GLU A 203 -26.58 5.84 -3.81
C GLU A 203 -25.91 4.69 -3.06
N LEU A 204 -25.89 4.79 -1.72
CA LEU A 204 -25.60 3.62 -0.89
C LEU A 204 -26.72 2.61 -1.11
N PRO A 205 -26.42 1.30 -1.24
CA PRO A 205 -27.48 0.28 -1.27
C PRO A 205 -28.38 0.44 -0.04
N ASP A 206 -29.67 0.53 -0.27
CA ASP A 206 -30.65 0.63 0.80
C ASP A 206 -30.52 -0.55 1.75
N GLU A 207 -30.29 -0.33 3.06
CA GLU A 207 -30.25 -1.37 4.09
C GLU A 207 -31.55 -2.19 4.15
N ARG A 208 -32.62 -1.75 3.49
CA ARG A 208 -33.94 -2.41 3.44
C ARG A 208 -34.00 -3.56 2.44
N ALA A 209 -33.05 -3.69 1.52
CA ALA A 209 -33.03 -4.78 0.54
C ALA A 209 -32.42 -6.10 1.04
N SER A 210 -31.83 -6.10 2.26
CA SER A 210 -31.17 -7.28 2.84
C SER A 210 -32.05 -8.06 3.84
N SER A 211 -33.33 -7.76 3.94
CA SER A 211 -34.28 -8.37 4.90
C SER A 211 -35.48 -9.03 4.19
N ALA A 212 -35.31 -9.52 2.94
CA ALA A 212 -36.32 -10.31 2.23
C ALA A 212 -35.78 -11.68 1.83
#